data_b32d498b62feafd758ce4af7ef913955
#
_entry.id   b32d498b62feafd758ce4af7ef913955
#
_cell.length_a   1.000
_cell.length_b   1.000
_cell.length_c   1.000
_cell.angle_alpha   90.00
_cell.angle_beta   90.00
_cell.angle_gamma   90.00
#
_symmetry.space_group_name_H-M   'P 1'
#
loop_
_entity.id
_entity.type
_entity.pdbx_description
1 polymer ?
#
loop_
_entity_poly.entity_id
_entity_poly.type
_entity_poly.pdbx_seq_one_letter_code
_entity_poly.pdbx_strand_id
1 'polypeptide(L)'
;RYGVLVLSGTGSAACGIDSSGKSAHSGGWGYLLDDGGSGYWLGLEMLKSATRVADGCMEETSLYQQTFAHLKITTPDELISWTYNPERNNRDISEMAPLVLACAAAGDLEAHRIVEDGAEQLYQLYLSVVKRLDFTNPPVMFAGGLLSSATLLRHLLMQKIGLAKVPTPKYSPVEGAALMANISKDIQPPS
;
A
#
# COMPACT_ATOMS: atom_id res chain seq x y z
N ARG A 1 16.75 16.28 -8.68
CA ARG A 1 15.51 15.60 -8.26
C ARG A 1 14.92 14.94 -9.49
N TYR A 2 14.83 13.63 -9.50
CA TYR A 2 14.38 12.89 -10.66
C TYR A 2 14.03 11.47 -10.21
N GLY A 3 12.86 10.96 -10.61
CA GLY A 3 12.43 9.60 -10.32
C GLY A 3 10.99 9.49 -9.82
N VAL A 4 10.62 8.28 -9.40
CA VAL A 4 9.29 7.92 -8.89
C VAL A 4 9.40 7.41 -7.45
N LEU A 5 8.53 7.89 -6.59
CA LEU A 5 8.31 7.39 -5.24
C LEU A 5 6.97 6.63 -5.23
N VAL A 6 6.97 5.39 -4.74
CA VAL A 6 5.77 4.62 -4.44
C VAL A 6 5.65 4.51 -2.92
N LEU A 7 4.50 4.86 -2.39
CA LEU A 7 4.19 4.85 -0.96
C LEU A 7 3.09 3.84 -0.67
N SER A 8 3.31 3.00 0.36
CA SER A 8 2.28 2.14 0.94
C SER A 8 2.46 2.08 2.46
N GLY A 9 1.49 2.68 3.15
CA GLY A 9 1.30 2.71 4.60
C GLY A 9 -0.15 2.43 4.93
N THR A 10 -0.82 3.28 5.72
CA THR A 10 -2.28 3.21 5.94
C THR A 10 -3.03 3.43 4.63
N GLY A 11 -2.60 4.40 3.81
CA GLY A 11 -3.05 4.62 2.43
C GLY A 11 -1.93 4.34 1.43
N SER A 12 -2.18 4.56 0.13
CA SER A 12 -1.21 4.37 -0.95
C SER A 12 -1.22 5.51 -1.97
N ALA A 13 -0.06 5.80 -2.54
CA ALA A 13 0.10 6.78 -3.61
C ALA A 13 1.42 6.56 -4.35
N ALA A 14 1.53 7.14 -5.55
CA ALA A 14 2.80 7.31 -6.24
C ALA A 14 2.98 8.77 -6.69
N CYS A 15 4.19 9.26 -6.64
CA CYS A 15 4.53 10.58 -7.18
C CYS A 15 5.88 10.54 -7.88
N GLY A 16 6.07 11.44 -8.83
CA GLY A 16 7.33 11.56 -9.57
C GLY A 16 7.64 12.99 -9.95
N ILE A 17 8.91 13.22 -10.22
CA ILE A 17 9.41 14.48 -10.74
C ILE A 17 10.45 14.21 -11.82
N ASP A 18 10.39 14.88 -12.95
CA ASP A 18 11.34 14.77 -14.04
C ASP A 18 12.52 15.77 -13.89
N SER A 19 13.48 15.70 -14.81
CA SER A 19 14.66 16.56 -14.81
C SER A 19 14.33 18.03 -15.07
N SER A 20 13.17 18.35 -15.64
CA SER A 20 12.70 19.72 -15.88
C SER A 20 11.97 20.31 -14.67
N GLY A 21 11.66 19.48 -13.66
CA GLY A 21 10.84 19.86 -12.50
C GLY A 21 9.35 19.63 -12.68
N LYS A 22 8.90 19.09 -13.81
CA LYS A 22 7.50 18.67 -14.00
C LYS A 22 7.19 17.50 -13.06
N SER A 23 6.06 17.56 -12.38
CA SER A 23 5.64 16.54 -11.43
C SER A 23 4.32 15.87 -11.86
N ALA A 24 4.16 14.62 -11.44
CA ALA A 24 2.91 13.89 -11.56
C ALA A 24 2.67 13.09 -10.28
N HIS A 25 1.40 12.85 -9.98
CA HIS A 25 1.03 12.00 -8.87
C HIS A 25 -0.15 11.10 -9.25
N SER A 26 -0.26 9.94 -8.63
CA SER A 26 -1.33 8.96 -8.82
C SER A 26 -1.68 8.33 -7.47
N GLY A 27 -2.95 8.10 -7.22
CA GLY A 27 -3.42 7.62 -5.92
C GLY A 27 -3.60 8.74 -4.89
N GLY A 28 -3.85 8.36 -3.64
CA GLY A 28 -4.06 9.30 -2.54
C GLY A 28 -5.44 9.95 -2.51
N TRP A 29 -6.44 9.34 -3.15
CA TRP A 29 -7.85 9.81 -3.14
C TRP A 29 -8.60 9.42 -1.87
N GLY A 30 -7.94 8.71 -0.98
CA GLY A 30 -8.49 8.22 0.28
C GLY A 30 -9.17 6.86 0.16
N TYR A 31 -9.39 6.24 1.30
CA TYR A 31 -9.76 4.83 1.45
C TYR A 31 -11.10 4.43 0.80
N LEU A 32 -12.02 5.36 0.57
CA LEU A 32 -13.30 5.08 -0.08
C LEU A 32 -13.20 5.00 -1.60
N LEU A 33 -12.26 5.73 -2.19
CA LEU A 33 -12.15 5.88 -3.64
C LEU A 33 -10.93 5.15 -4.20
N ASP A 34 -9.94 4.86 -3.35
CA ASP A 34 -8.61 4.44 -3.78
C ASP A 34 -7.92 3.59 -2.67
N ASP A 35 -6.62 3.82 -2.48
CA ASP A 35 -5.74 3.19 -1.50
C ASP A 35 -5.44 1.70 -1.78
N GLY A 36 -5.59 1.24 -3.03
CA GLY A 36 -5.23 -0.13 -3.42
C GLY A 36 -3.78 -0.48 -3.06
N GLY A 37 -3.57 -1.63 -2.41
CA GLY A 37 -2.26 -2.08 -1.95
C GLY A 37 -1.74 -1.39 -0.67
N SER A 38 -2.58 -0.60 0.00
CA SER A 38 -2.31 -0.04 1.32
C SER A 38 -2.62 -1.02 2.45
N GLY A 39 -2.25 -0.68 3.67
CA GLY A 39 -2.61 -1.45 4.86
C GLY A 39 -4.12 -1.50 5.08
N TYR A 40 -4.81 -0.39 4.86
CA TYR A 40 -6.27 -0.36 4.92
C TYR A 40 -6.90 -1.32 3.91
N TRP A 41 -6.44 -1.28 2.66
CA TRP A 41 -6.96 -2.13 1.59
C TRP A 41 -6.71 -3.61 1.88
N LEU A 42 -5.48 -3.98 2.33
CA LEU A 42 -5.17 -5.36 2.70
C LEU A 42 -6.06 -5.86 3.84
N GLY A 43 -6.27 -5.05 4.88
CA GLY A 43 -7.16 -5.39 5.99
C GLY A 43 -8.62 -5.51 5.56
N LEU A 44 -9.07 -4.64 4.67
CA LEU A 44 -10.43 -4.69 4.13
C LEU A 44 -10.66 -5.96 3.28
N GLU A 45 -9.70 -6.33 2.42
CA GLU A 45 -9.78 -7.58 1.64
C GLU A 45 -9.76 -8.83 2.53
N MET A 46 -9.04 -8.81 3.65
CA MET A 46 -9.09 -9.86 4.66
C MET A 46 -10.50 -10.01 5.26
N LEU A 47 -11.16 -8.90 5.63
CA LEU A 47 -12.55 -8.92 6.12
C LEU A 47 -13.52 -9.43 5.05
N LYS A 48 -13.40 -8.97 3.81
CA LYS A 48 -14.20 -9.44 2.67
C LYS A 48 -13.99 -10.93 2.38
N SER A 49 -12.75 -11.42 2.53
CA SER A 49 -12.46 -12.85 2.41
C SER A 49 -13.18 -13.65 3.49
N ALA A 50 -13.20 -13.15 4.73
CA ALA A 50 -13.91 -13.82 5.83
C ALA A 50 -15.42 -13.91 5.58
N THR A 51 -16.06 -12.88 5.00
CA THR A 51 -17.49 -12.97 4.63
C THR A 51 -17.75 -14.01 3.54
N ARG A 52 -16.87 -14.13 2.55
CA ARG A 52 -17.01 -15.14 1.48
C ARG A 52 -16.92 -16.57 2.00
N VAL A 53 -16.06 -16.82 3.01
CA VAL A 53 -16.03 -18.12 3.69
C VAL A 53 -17.31 -18.36 4.46
N ALA A 54 -17.80 -17.37 5.22
CA ALA A 54 -19.04 -17.46 5.98
C ALA A 54 -20.27 -17.76 5.09
N ASP A 55 -20.29 -17.18 3.88
CA ASP A 55 -21.34 -17.38 2.87
C ASP A 55 -21.18 -18.72 2.09
N GLY A 56 -20.14 -19.51 2.37
CA GLY A 56 -19.85 -20.76 1.64
C GLY A 56 -19.36 -20.55 0.20
N CYS A 57 -18.95 -19.32 -0.15
CA CYS A 57 -18.42 -18.98 -1.47
C CYS A 57 -16.93 -19.32 -1.61
N MET A 58 -16.27 -19.66 -0.52
CA MET A 58 -14.86 -19.98 -0.47
C MET A 58 -14.59 -20.98 0.65
N GLU A 59 -13.58 -21.84 0.46
CA GLU A 59 -13.10 -22.76 1.49
C GLU A 59 -12.47 -21.98 2.66
N GLU A 60 -12.59 -22.54 3.86
CA GLU A 60 -11.93 -22.00 5.05
C GLU A 60 -10.41 -22.10 4.91
N THR A 61 -9.72 -21.00 5.21
CA THR A 61 -8.26 -20.89 5.14
C THR A 61 -7.67 -20.48 6.49
N SER A 62 -6.35 -20.54 6.63
CA SER A 62 -5.68 -20.04 7.83
C SER A 62 -5.91 -18.54 8.03
N LEU A 63 -6.05 -17.75 6.94
CA LEU A 63 -6.39 -16.33 6.99
C LEU A 63 -7.75 -16.12 7.68
N TYR A 64 -8.76 -16.93 7.36
CA TYR A 64 -10.07 -16.87 8.01
C TYR A 64 -9.97 -17.09 9.52
N GLN A 65 -9.30 -18.17 9.95
CA GLN A 65 -9.10 -18.50 11.36
C GLN A 65 -8.35 -17.38 12.10
N GLN A 66 -7.30 -16.85 11.49
CA GLN A 66 -6.52 -15.76 12.05
C GLN A 66 -7.32 -14.44 12.11
N THR A 67 -8.25 -14.21 11.18
CA THR A 67 -9.16 -13.06 11.22
C THR A 67 -9.99 -13.10 12.50
N PHE A 68 -10.65 -14.21 12.77
CA PHE A 68 -11.51 -14.39 13.95
C PHE A 68 -10.72 -14.28 15.25
N ALA A 69 -9.56 -14.93 15.30
CA ALA A 69 -8.68 -14.86 16.47
C ALA A 69 -8.20 -13.42 16.76
N HIS A 70 -7.79 -12.68 15.73
CA HIS A 70 -7.33 -11.30 15.84
C HIS A 70 -8.43 -10.35 16.30
N LEU A 71 -9.62 -10.47 15.72
CA LEU A 71 -10.77 -9.65 16.06
C LEU A 71 -11.44 -10.07 17.39
N LYS A 72 -11.07 -11.22 17.94
CA LYS A 72 -11.66 -11.84 19.14
C LYS A 72 -13.17 -12.04 19.00
N ILE A 73 -13.59 -12.50 17.83
CA ILE A 73 -14.97 -12.86 17.51
C ILE A 73 -15.08 -14.35 17.32
N THR A 74 -16.29 -14.89 17.48
CA THR A 74 -16.57 -16.34 17.46
C THR A 74 -17.57 -16.72 16.39
N THR A 75 -18.34 -15.76 15.89
CA THR A 75 -19.37 -15.96 14.87
C THR A 75 -19.19 -14.99 13.70
N PRO A 76 -19.61 -15.37 12.48
CA PRO A 76 -19.56 -14.46 11.32
C PRO A 76 -20.37 -13.17 11.51
N ASP A 77 -21.50 -13.23 12.21
CA ASP A 77 -22.36 -12.06 12.45
C ASP A 77 -21.63 -10.96 13.25
N GLU A 78 -20.66 -11.35 14.08
CA GLU A 78 -19.86 -10.40 14.84
C GLU A 78 -18.92 -9.57 13.95
N LEU A 79 -18.61 -10.01 12.71
CA LEU A 79 -17.87 -9.21 11.72
C LEU A 79 -18.60 -7.90 11.41
N ILE A 80 -19.93 -7.93 11.32
CA ILE A 80 -20.75 -6.74 11.06
C ILE A 80 -20.59 -5.76 12.22
N SER A 81 -20.80 -6.23 13.45
CA SER A 81 -20.70 -5.40 14.65
C SER A 81 -19.29 -4.83 14.83
N TRP A 82 -18.26 -5.62 14.52
CA TRP A 82 -16.88 -5.17 14.58
C TRP A 82 -16.59 -4.11 13.53
N THR A 83 -16.96 -4.34 12.27
CA THR A 83 -16.62 -3.48 11.12
C THR A 83 -17.36 -2.14 11.18
N TYR A 84 -18.63 -2.15 11.58
CA TYR A 84 -19.48 -0.95 11.60
C TYR A 84 -19.57 -0.28 12.99
N ASN A 85 -18.69 -0.64 13.91
CA ASN A 85 -18.58 0.05 15.19
C ASN A 85 -18.22 1.53 14.96
N PRO A 86 -18.99 2.50 15.48
CA PRO A 86 -18.73 3.94 15.27
C PRO A 86 -17.35 4.42 15.78
N GLU A 87 -16.76 3.71 16.72
CA GLU A 87 -15.42 4.01 17.24
C GLU A 87 -14.30 3.48 16.33
N ARG A 88 -14.64 2.65 15.34
CA ARG A 88 -13.70 2.05 14.40
C ARG A 88 -13.21 3.10 13.40
N ASN A 89 -11.93 3.11 13.15
CA ASN A 89 -11.32 3.99 12.17
C ASN A 89 -10.43 3.21 11.18
N ASN A 90 -9.96 3.90 10.15
CA ASN A 90 -9.17 3.29 9.08
C ASN A 90 -7.86 2.65 9.58
N ARG A 91 -7.31 3.16 10.67
CA ARG A 91 -6.10 2.61 11.27
C ARG A 91 -6.34 1.22 11.84
N ASP A 92 -7.49 1.01 12.50
CA ASP A 92 -7.83 -0.30 13.08
C ASP A 92 -7.88 -1.40 12.00
N ILE A 93 -8.39 -1.05 10.80
CA ILE A 93 -8.40 -1.97 9.65
C ILE A 93 -6.99 -2.13 9.08
N SER A 94 -6.22 -1.03 8.97
CA SER A 94 -4.86 -1.10 8.42
C SER A 94 -3.88 -1.88 9.30
N GLU A 95 -4.14 -1.95 10.60
CA GLU A 95 -3.34 -2.73 11.56
C GLU A 95 -3.48 -4.25 11.36
N MET A 96 -4.42 -4.70 10.52
CA MET A 96 -4.54 -6.11 10.11
C MET A 96 -3.58 -6.51 8.97
N ALA A 97 -3.00 -5.55 8.24
CA ALA A 97 -2.12 -5.84 7.11
C ALA A 97 -0.91 -6.74 7.46
N PRO A 98 -0.24 -6.60 8.61
CA PRO A 98 0.82 -7.53 9.00
C PRO A 98 0.35 -8.98 9.11
N LEU A 99 -0.91 -9.20 9.51
CA LEU A 99 -1.47 -10.54 9.61
C LEU A 99 -1.70 -11.16 8.22
N VAL A 100 -2.23 -10.38 7.27
CA VAL A 100 -2.36 -10.81 5.87
C VAL A 100 -1.00 -11.22 5.30
N LEU A 101 0.03 -10.38 5.52
CA LEU A 101 1.38 -10.65 5.05
C LEU A 101 2.00 -11.90 5.69
N ALA A 102 1.73 -12.12 6.99
CA ALA A 102 2.21 -13.31 7.70
C ALA A 102 1.53 -14.59 7.19
N CYS A 103 0.20 -14.57 6.99
CA CYS A 103 -0.53 -15.71 6.41
C CYS A 103 -0.05 -16.01 4.99
N ALA A 104 0.15 -15.00 4.16
CA ALA A 104 0.68 -15.18 2.80
C ALA A 104 2.09 -15.82 2.83
N ALA A 105 2.97 -15.35 3.71
CA ALA A 105 4.31 -15.91 3.88
C ALA A 105 4.28 -17.36 4.42
N ALA A 106 3.24 -17.73 5.17
CA ALA A 106 3.01 -19.09 5.66
C ALA A 106 2.36 -20.03 4.63
N GLY A 107 2.05 -19.53 3.42
CA GLY A 107 1.50 -20.33 2.32
C GLY A 107 -0.02 -20.33 2.21
N ASP A 108 -0.73 -19.45 2.91
CA ASP A 108 -2.17 -19.24 2.70
C ASP A 108 -2.42 -18.65 1.31
N LEU A 109 -3.16 -19.38 0.47
CA LEU A 109 -3.35 -19.01 -0.94
C LEU A 109 -4.20 -17.74 -1.09
N GLU A 110 -5.20 -17.55 -0.24
CA GLU A 110 -6.07 -16.37 -0.32
C GLU A 110 -5.31 -15.12 0.17
N ALA A 111 -4.55 -15.24 1.25
CA ALA A 111 -3.67 -14.16 1.70
C ALA A 111 -2.63 -13.79 0.63
N HIS A 112 -2.06 -14.79 -0.04
CA HIS A 112 -1.10 -14.57 -1.14
C HIS A 112 -1.75 -13.82 -2.29
N ARG A 113 -2.97 -14.23 -2.71
CA ARG A 113 -3.76 -13.54 -3.74
C ARG A 113 -4.01 -12.08 -3.37
N ILE A 114 -4.42 -11.81 -2.13
CA ILE A 114 -4.66 -10.44 -1.65
C ILE A 114 -3.37 -9.60 -1.75
N VAL A 115 -2.23 -10.15 -1.35
CA VAL A 115 -0.94 -9.43 -1.43
C VAL A 115 -0.51 -9.21 -2.88
N GLU A 116 -0.74 -10.18 -3.77
CA GLU A 116 -0.44 -10.07 -5.20
C GLU A 116 -1.30 -9.00 -5.88
N ASP A 117 -2.60 -8.98 -5.61
CA ASP A 117 -3.53 -7.96 -6.09
C ASP A 117 -3.12 -6.57 -5.56
N GLY A 118 -2.72 -6.47 -4.29
CA GLY A 118 -2.20 -5.23 -3.70
C GLY A 118 -0.92 -4.74 -4.40
N ALA A 119 -0.01 -5.64 -4.75
CA ALA A 119 1.19 -5.30 -5.50
C ALA A 119 0.85 -4.81 -6.93
N GLU A 120 -0.18 -5.39 -7.56
CA GLU A 120 -0.68 -4.93 -8.85
C GLU A 120 -1.25 -3.52 -8.77
N GLN A 121 -2.06 -3.20 -7.74
CA GLN A 121 -2.59 -1.85 -7.54
C GLN A 121 -1.46 -0.82 -7.41
N LEU A 122 -0.45 -1.09 -6.59
CA LEU A 122 0.71 -0.20 -6.44
C LEU A 122 1.51 -0.05 -7.75
N TYR A 123 1.62 -1.13 -8.52
CA TYR A 123 2.27 -1.10 -9.84
C TYR A 123 1.52 -0.22 -10.83
N GLN A 124 0.18 -0.23 -10.82
CA GLN A 124 -0.63 0.65 -11.65
C GLN A 124 -0.44 2.13 -11.29
N LEU A 125 -0.31 2.46 -10.00
CA LEU A 125 0.03 3.82 -9.57
C LEU A 125 1.41 4.25 -10.11
N TYR A 126 2.41 3.37 -10.02
CA TYR A 126 3.74 3.60 -10.59
C TYR A 126 3.67 3.85 -12.10
N LEU A 127 3.00 2.97 -12.86
CA LEU A 127 2.87 3.09 -14.31
C LEU A 127 2.19 4.39 -14.72
N SER A 128 1.15 4.81 -13.98
CA SER A 128 0.45 6.08 -14.23
C SER A 128 1.42 7.27 -14.17
N VAL A 129 2.29 7.31 -13.14
CA VAL A 129 3.30 8.37 -12.99
C VAL A 129 4.35 8.30 -14.10
N VAL A 130 4.85 7.11 -14.41
CA VAL A 130 5.83 6.86 -15.49
C VAL A 130 5.28 7.38 -16.83
N LYS A 131 4.03 7.02 -17.16
CA LYS A 131 3.37 7.44 -18.40
C LYS A 131 3.17 8.97 -18.46
N ARG A 132 2.74 9.60 -17.37
CA ARG A 132 2.44 11.05 -17.34
C ARG A 132 3.69 11.94 -17.41
N LEU A 133 4.85 11.40 -17.01
CA LEU A 133 6.14 12.08 -17.07
C LEU A 133 7.02 11.61 -18.24
N ASP A 134 6.50 10.73 -19.10
CA ASP A 134 7.22 10.14 -20.23
C ASP A 134 8.59 9.55 -19.82
N PHE A 135 8.59 8.85 -18.70
CA PHE A 135 9.81 8.27 -18.14
C PHE A 135 10.23 7.00 -18.87
N THR A 136 11.53 6.91 -19.15
CA THR A 136 12.19 5.68 -19.56
C THR A 136 13.05 5.17 -18.40
N ASN A 137 12.62 4.10 -17.73
CA ASN A 137 13.35 3.44 -16.64
C ASN A 137 13.82 4.40 -15.52
N PRO A 138 12.92 5.15 -14.87
CA PRO A 138 13.30 6.12 -13.85
C PRO A 138 13.84 5.44 -12.59
N PRO A 139 14.68 6.11 -11.79
CA PRO A 139 14.96 5.69 -10.43
C PRO A 139 13.67 5.58 -9.62
N VAL A 140 13.51 4.48 -8.87
CA VAL A 140 12.34 4.21 -8.03
C VAL A 140 12.75 4.25 -6.58
N MET A 141 11.90 4.82 -5.73
CA MET A 141 12.03 4.79 -4.28
C MET A 141 10.74 4.29 -3.65
N PHE A 142 10.88 3.65 -2.49
CA PHE A 142 9.77 3.16 -1.70
C PHE A 142 9.67 3.90 -0.37
N ALA A 143 8.43 4.14 0.07
CA ALA A 143 8.11 4.70 1.38
C ALA A 143 6.88 4.02 1.99
N GLY A 144 6.67 4.27 3.30
CA GLY A 144 5.60 3.64 4.07
C GLY A 144 6.01 2.27 4.63
N GLY A 145 5.39 1.89 5.75
CA GLY A 145 5.79 0.72 6.54
C GLY A 145 5.76 -0.60 5.75
N LEU A 146 4.83 -0.74 4.82
CA LEU A 146 4.67 -1.96 4.03
C LEU A 146 5.75 -2.14 2.95
N LEU A 147 6.31 -1.05 2.43
CA LEU A 147 7.36 -1.10 1.42
C LEU A 147 8.77 -0.87 1.99
N SER A 148 8.89 -0.23 3.15
CA SER A 148 10.17 -0.04 3.83
C SER A 148 10.69 -1.34 4.46
N SER A 149 9.78 -2.22 4.90
CA SER A 149 10.10 -3.53 5.47
C SER A 149 10.26 -4.60 4.38
N ALA A 150 10.92 -5.73 4.73
CA ALA A 150 11.10 -6.87 3.82
C ALA A 150 9.82 -7.72 3.74
N THR A 151 8.78 -7.17 3.11
CA THR A 151 7.48 -7.82 2.96
C THR A 151 7.34 -8.53 1.61
N LEU A 152 6.42 -9.50 1.53
CA LEU A 152 6.04 -10.12 0.26
C LEU A 152 5.49 -9.08 -0.72
N LEU A 153 4.70 -8.10 -0.24
CA LEU A 153 4.17 -7.00 -1.05
C LEU A 153 5.28 -6.24 -1.77
N ARG A 154 6.34 -5.85 -1.03
CA ARG A 154 7.51 -5.18 -1.62
C ARG A 154 8.20 -6.05 -2.66
N HIS A 155 8.38 -7.34 -2.36
CA HIS A 155 9.04 -8.27 -3.28
C HIS A 155 8.29 -8.38 -4.60
N LEU A 156 6.98 -8.59 -4.54
CA LEU A 156 6.12 -8.69 -5.73
C LEU A 156 6.10 -7.39 -6.53
N LEU A 157 6.02 -6.24 -5.87
CA LEU A 157 6.09 -4.94 -6.54
C LEU A 157 7.43 -4.74 -7.24
N MET A 158 8.55 -5.13 -6.60
CA MET A 158 9.88 -5.05 -7.22
C MET A 158 9.97 -5.91 -8.46
N GLN A 159 9.42 -7.13 -8.44
CA GLN A 159 9.37 -8.01 -9.61
C GLN A 159 8.58 -7.38 -10.76
N LYS A 160 7.40 -6.79 -10.47
CA LYS A 160 6.57 -6.12 -11.48
C LYS A 160 7.27 -4.91 -12.11
N ILE A 161 8.00 -4.13 -11.34
CA ILE A 161 8.79 -2.97 -11.83
C ILE A 161 10.08 -3.41 -12.54
N GLY A 162 10.57 -4.62 -12.30
CA GLY A 162 11.85 -5.11 -12.85
C GLY A 162 13.06 -4.65 -12.03
N LEU A 163 12.92 -4.42 -10.73
CA LEU A 163 14.00 -3.98 -9.85
C LEU A 163 14.81 -5.17 -9.33
N ALA A 164 16.10 -5.21 -9.65
CA ALA A 164 17.02 -6.25 -9.16
C ALA A 164 17.47 -6.05 -7.70
N LYS A 165 17.36 -4.84 -7.17
CA LYS A 165 17.78 -4.49 -5.80
C LYS A 165 16.76 -3.56 -5.14
N VAL A 166 16.65 -3.67 -3.82
CA VAL A 166 15.83 -2.76 -3.02
C VAL A 166 16.36 -1.34 -3.17
N PRO A 167 15.53 -0.36 -3.55
CA PRO A 167 15.94 1.03 -3.65
C PRO A 167 16.38 1.57 -2.28
N THR A 168 17.54 2.21 -2.23
CA THR A 168 18.05 2.83 -1.01
C THR A 168 17.92 4.35 -1.13
N PRO A 169 17.08 5.00 -0.31
CA PRO A 169 16.94 6.45 -0.34
C PRO A 169 18.23 7.12 0.12
N LYS A 170 18.62 8.19 -0.57
CA LYS A 170 19.82 9.00 -0.20
C LYS A 170 19.60 9.79 1.10
N TYR A 171 18.35 10.16 1.38
CA TYR A 171 17.94 10.93 2.55
C TYR A 171 16.72 10.28 3.19
N SER A 172 16.54 10.43 4.49
CA SER A 172 15.31 10.06 5.18
C SER A 172 14.13 10.93 4.69
N PRO A 173 12.88 10.52 4.88
CA PRO A 173 11.71 11.31 4.50
C PRO A 173 11.72 12.72 5.11
N VAL A 174 12.16 12.87 6.35
CA VAL A 174 12.24 14.16 7.06
C VAL A 174 13.32 15.05 6.45
N GLU A 175 14.51 14.51 6.20
CA GLU A 175 15.59 15.25 5.53
C GLU A 175 15.20 15.66 4.10
N GLY A 176 14.53 14.76 3.36
CA GLY A 176 14.00 15.05 2.04
C GLY A 176 12.98 16.19 2.05
N ALA A 177 12.07 16.19 3.01
CA ALA A 177 11.08 17.26 3.18
C ALA A 177 11.74 18.60 3.55
N ALA A 178 12.74 18.60 4.45
CA ALA A 178 13.49 19.80 4.82
C ALA A 178 14.26 20.39 3.61
N LEU A 179 14.89 19.54 2.81
CA LEU A 179 15.56 19.95 1.57
C LEU A 179 14.55 20.53 0.55
N MET A 180 13.34 19.98 0.47
CA MET A 180 12.26 20.53 -0.37
C MET A 180 11.84 21.93 0.08
N ALA A 181 11.64 22.12 1.39
CA ALA A 181 11.22 23.40 1.96
C ALA A 181 12.28 24.51 1.76
N ASN A 182 13.58 24.20 1.87
CA ASN A 182 14.65 25.17 1.64
C ASN A 182 14.71 25.68 0.19
N ILE A 183 14.43 24.82 -0.79
CA ILE A 183 14.44 25.23 -2.20
C ILE A 183 13.19 26.06 -2.56
N SER A 184 12.07 25.84 -1.87
CA SER A 184 10.87 26.67 -2.08
C SER A 184 11.04 28.11 -1.58
N LYS A 185 12.03 28.40 -0.71
CA LYS A 185 12.35 29.75 -0.26
C LYS A 185 13.11 30.60 -1.29
N ASP A 186 13.79 29.94 -2.24
CA ASP A 186 14.51 30.63 -3.31
C ASP A 186 13.64 31.00 -4.52
N ILE A 187 12.38 30.54 -4.53
CA ILE A 187 11.36 30.92 -5.50
C ILE A 187 10.56 32.07 -4.90
N GLN A 188 11.05 33.32 -5.04
CA GLN A 188 10.22 34.49 -4.75
C GLN A 188 9.04 34.52 -5.73
N PRO A 189 7.78 34.78 -5.28
CA PRO A 189 6.69 35.03 -6.18
C PRO A 189 7.02 36.28 -7.02
N PRO A 190 6.66 36.32 -8.31
CA PRO A 190 6.80 37.51 -9.12
C PRO A 190 5.99 38.64 -8.50
N SER A 191 6.66 39.80 -8.35
CA SER A 191 6.09 41.05 -7.86
C SER A 191 4.92 41.55 -8.70
#